data_70f230669046899ae13a5e7d6ca1ae07
#
_entry.id   70f230669046899ae13a5e7d6ca1ae07
#
_cell.length_a   1.000
_cell.length_b   1.000
_cell.length_c   1.000
_cell.angle_alpha   90.00
_cell.angle_beta   90.00
_cell.angle_gamma   90.00
#
_symmetry.space_group_name_H-M   'P 1'
#
loop_
_entity.id
_entity.type
_entity.pdbx_description
1 polymer ?
#
loop_
_entity_poly.entity_id
_entity_poly.type
_entity_poly.pdbx_seq_one_letter_code
_entity_poly.pdbx_strand_id
1 'polypeptide(L)'
;MTEKILIIDFGSQYTQLIARRIREMQVYCEIHPFNNVPALDESIKGVVMSGSPRSVREEGAPRIDLDAIKGKLPLLGVCYGAQYLAHFFGGKVEASPSREYGRARMVVKNGDDPLMAKLSPSSQVWMSHGDTITTIPEGYSIIASTEDVPVAAYRIEGEQTWGIQFHPEVYHSEEGFTMIENFVKGICGCAGTWTPAGFVESTVKELKEKLGDDKVVLGLSGGVDSSVAALLLHKAIGPNLYCIFVDSGLLRKDEFAEVIESYRGMGLNVKGVDASEKFLGDLAGVTDPETKRKIIGRDFVEVFEAEAKQLQGVKWLGQGTIYPDVVESAQVNGTAVVIKSHHNVGGLPEKMGLKVVEPLRLLFKDEVRRVGRSMGMPERLISRHPFPGPGLAIRILGEITREKVEILQNVDKIYIDILRETGWYDKIWQAGAILLPVQSVGVMGDERTYERCVALRAVQSTDGMTADWVHIPYEILARLSNEIINKVHGVNRVVYDISSKPPATIEWE
;
A
#
# COMPACT_ATOMS: atom_id res chain seq x y z
N MET A 1 -7.11 16.52 -21.44
CA MET A 1 -6.89 16.31 -19.98
C MET A 1 -7.48 14.97 -19.61
N THR A 2 -6.84 14.24 -18.73
CA THR A 2 -7.37 12.94 -18.24
C THR A 2 -8.59 13.20 -17.37
N GLU A 3 -9.72 12.58 -17.71
CA GLU A 3 -10.92 12.63 -16.87
C GLU A 3 -10.66 12.06 -15.48
N LYS A 4 -11.22 12.67 -14.43
CA LYS A 4 -10.97 12.25 -13.05
C LYS A 4 -12.15 12.40 -12.13
N ILE A 5 -12.16 11.57 -11.08
CA ILE A 5 -13.03 11.70 -9.92
C ILE A 5 -12.26 12.38 -8.79
N LEU A 6 -12.81 13.42 -8.21
CA LEU A 6 -12.28 14.07 -7.02
C LEU A 6 -12.81 13.37 -5.77
N ILE A 7 -11.93 12.94 -4.88
CA ILE A 7 -12.30 12.36 -3.59
C ILE A 7 -11.91 13.36 -2.50
N ILE A 8 -12.89 13.81 -1.74
CA ILE A 8 -12.68 14.70 -0.59
C ILE A 8 -12.57 13.85 0.66
N ASP A 9 -11.40 13.90 1.29
CA ASP A 9 -11.08 13.12 2.48
C ASP A 9 -11.41 13.87 3.77
N PHE A 10 -12.35 13.33 4.52
CA PHE A 10 -12.70 13.82 5.86
C PHE A 10 -11.96 13.05 6.98
N GLY A 11 -10.91 12.31 6.65
CA GLY A 11 -10.06 11.57 7.58
C GLY A 11 -10.48 10.10 7.78
N SER A 12 -11.23 9.52 6.85
CA SER A 12 -11.62 8.12 6.91
C SER A 12 -10.45 7.18 6.64
N GLN A 13 -10.34 6.13 7.42
CA GLN A 13 -9.41 5.02 7.13
C GLN A 13 -9.72 4.30 5.81
N TYR A 14 -10.92 4.45 5.25
CA TYR A 14 -11.37 3.78 4.02
C TYR A 14 -11.24 4.66 2.77
N THR A 15 -10.81 5.92 2.87
CA THR A 15 -10.71 6.84 1.72
C THR A 15 -9.86 6.26 0.59
N GLN A 16 -8.72 5.63 0.92
CA GLN A 16 -7.87 4.98 -0.08
C GLN A 16 -8.55 3.79 -0.77
N LEU A 17 -9.46 3.09 -0.09
CA LEU A 17 -10.23 1.99 -0.70
C LEU A 17 -11.22 2.52 -1.75
N ILE A 18 -11.86 3.66 -1.50
CA ILE A 18 -12.71 4.34 -2.51
C ILE A 18 -11.87 4.61 -3.77
N ALA A 19 -10.69 5.22 -3.60
CA ALA A 19 -9.80 5.51 -4.72
C ALA A 19 -9.38 4.24 -5.48
N ARG A 20 -9.02 3.17 -4.77
CA ARG A 20 -8.65 1.88 -5.40
C ARG A 20 -9.79 1.31 -6.24
N ARG A 21 -11.05 1.31 -5.72
CA ARG A 21 -12.22 0.85 -6.48
C ARG A 21 -12.42 1.63 -7.76
N ILE A 22 -12.25 2.96 -7.72
CA ILE A 22 -12.34 3.81 -8.92
C ILE A 22 -11.20 3.48 -9.91
N ARG A 23 -9.97 3.28 -9.43
CA ARG A 23 -8.81 2.91 -10.26
C ARG A 23 -8.92 1.51 -10.87
N GLU A 24 -9.57 0.57 -10.19
CA GLU A 24 -9.89 -0.76 -10.74
C GLU A 24 -10.77 -0.67 -12.00
N MET A 25 -11.57 0.38 -12.13
CA MET A 25 -12.39 0.68 -13.31
C MET A 25 -11.64 1.43 -14.43
N GLN A 26 -10.33 1.61 -14.28
CA GLN A 26 -9.48 2.39 -15.19
C GLN A 26 -9.85 3.87 -15.25
N VAL A 27 -10.36 4.43 -14.17
CA VAL A 27 -10.65 5.85 -14.03
C VAL A 27 -9.66 6.49 -13.08
N TYR A 28 -9.08 7.61 -13.49
CA TYR A 28 -8.17 8.37 -12.62
C TYR A 28 -8.95 9.04 -11.49
N CYS A 29 -8.37 9.12 -10.31
CA CYS A 29 -8.94 9.86 -9.18
C CYS A 29 -7.84 10.48 -8.33
N GLU A 30 -8.19 11.56 -7.65
CA GLU A 30 -7.31 12.27 -6.72
C GLU A 30 -8.00 12.37 -5.36
N ILE A 31 -7.21 12.18 -4.28
CA ILE A 31 -7.66 12.38 -2.91
C ILE A 31 -7.12 13.73 -2.43
N HIS A 32 -8.01 14.59 -1.96
CA HIS A 32 -7.65 15.87 -1.36
C HIS A 32 -8.30 15.99 0.02
N PRO A 33 -7.57 16.49 1.03
CA PRO A 33 -8.15 16.71 2.34
C PRO A 33 -9.21 17.83 2.29
N PHE A 34 -10.23 17.73 3.13
CA PHE A 34 -11.36 18.65 3.16
C PHE A 34 -10.98 20.13 3.32
N ASN A 35 -9.84 20.42 3.96
CA ASN A 35 -9.31 21.76 4.16
C ASN A 35 -8.45 22.28 3.00
N ASN A 36 -8.25 21.49 1.95
CA ASN A 36 -7.49 21.85 0.75
C ASN A 36 -8.12 21.25 -0.51
N VAL A 37 -9.39 21.55 -0.74
CA VAL A 37 -10.13 21.15 -1.93
C VAL A 37 -9.68 21.99 -3.13
N PRO A 38 -9.26 21.37 -4.26
CA PRO A 38 -8.84 22.13 -5.43
C PRO A 38 -10.04 22.81 -6.12
N ALA A 39 -9.76 23.86 -6.90
CA ALA A 39 -10.76 24.43 -7.79
C ALA A 39 -11.26 23.39 -8.80
N LEU A 40 -12.56 23.37 -9.05
CA LEU A 40 -13.16 22.46 -10.02
C LEU A 40 -12.76 22.88 -11.44
N ASP A 41 -12.29 21.91 -12.22
CA ASP A 41 -11.95 22.08 -13.64
C ASP A 41 -12.72 21.06 -14.51
N GLU A 42 -12.67 21.22 -15.83
CA GLU A 42 -13.42 20.39 -16.80
C GLU A 42 -13.00 18.91 -16.80
N SER A 43 -11.85 18.56 -16.22
CA SER A 43 -11.39 17.19 -16.11
C SER A 43 -12.11 16.43 -14.99
N ILE A 44 -12.66 17.13 -13.99
CA ILE A 44 -13.39 16.53 -12.87
C ILE A 44 -14.80 16.18 -13.35
N LYS A 45 -15.11 14.87 -13.36
CA LYS A 45 -16.40 14.34 -13.83
C LYS A 45 -17.39 14.06 -12.70
N GLY A 46 -16.89 13.99 -11.48
CA GLY A 46 -17.71 13.78 -10.27
C GLY A 46 -16.91 13.89 -9.01
N VAL A 47 -17.60 13.99 -7.89
CA VAL A 47 -17.02 14.16 -6.56
C VAL A 47 -17.51 13.06 -5.63
N VAL A 48 -16.63 12.46 -4.84
CA VAL A 48 -16.96 11.55 -3.75
C VAL A 48 -16.49 12.16 -2.44
N MET A 49 -17.37 12.26 -1.47
CA MET A 49 -17.06 12.66 -0.10
C MET A 49 -16.93 11.42 0.78
N SER A 50 -15.80 11.26 1.45
CA SER A 50 -15.50 10.08 2.25
C SER A 50 -16.24 10.04 3.60
N GLY A 51 -16.02 8.98 4.36
CA GLY A 51 -16.34 8.91 5.79
C GLY A 51 -15.42 9.80 6.64
N SER A 52 -15.71 9.83 7.95
CA SER A 52 -14.88 10.51 8.96
C SER A 52 -14.99 9.75 10.29
N PRO A 53 -13.95 9.78 11.15
CA PRO A 53 -14.06 9.33 12.54
C PRO A 53 -14.83 10.32 13.44
N ARG A 54 -15.13 11.52 12.90
CA ARG A 54 -15.85 12.58 13.62
C ARG A 54 -17.35 12.51 13.37
N SER A 55 -18.13 13.09 14.30
CA SER A 55 -19.56 13.34 14.11
C SER A 55 -19.80 14.68 13.42
N VAL A 56 -20.79 14.76 12.52
CA VAL A 56 -21.24 16.05 11.91
C VAL A 56 -21.80 17.02 12.96
N ARG A 57 -22.16 16.53 14.15
CA ARG A 57 -22.74 17.29 15.27
C ARG A 57 -21.67 17.89 16.18
N GLU A 58 -20.41 17.46 16.06
CA GLU A 58 -19.31 17.96 16.88
C GLU A 58 -18.91 19.38 16.47
N GLU A 59 -18.52 20.18 17.46
CA GLU A 59 -17.85 21.45 17.21
C GLU A 59 -16.49 21.19 16.55
N GLY A 60 -16.21 21.89 15.43
CA GLY A 60 -15.00 21.65 14.64
C GLY A 60 -15.02 20.40 13.77
N ALA A 61 -16.22 19.80 13.52
CA ALA A 61 -16.38 18.76 12.52
C ALA A 61 -15.85 19.20 11.14
N PRO A 62 -15.22 18.29 10.36
CA PRO A 62 -14.73 18.62 9.02
C PRO A 62 -15.86 19.15 8.12
N ARG A 63 -15.65 20.30 7.50
CA ARG A 63 -16.63 20.96 6.62
C ARG A 63 -15.98 21.46 5.35
N ILE A 64 -16.77 21.52 4.28
CA ILE A 64 -16.39 22.13 2.97
C ILE A 64 -17.47 23.10 2.53
N ASP A 65 -17.16 23.92 1.56
CA ASP A 65 -18.15 24.73 0.85
C ASP A 65 -18.92 23.82 -0.14
N LEU A 66 -20.12 23.38 0.27
CA LEU A 66 -20.98 22.55 -0.57
C LEU A 66 -21.54 23.29 -1.76
N ASP A 67 -21.75 24.62 -1.67
CA ASP A 67 -22.29 25.44 -2.77
C ASP A 67 -21.33 25.53 -3.95
N ALA A 68 -20.04 25.28 -3.68
CA ALA A 68 -19.03 25.18 -4.73
C ALA A 68 -19.18 23.92 -5.60
N ILE A 69 -19.81 22.84 -5.10
CA ILE A 69 -19.81 21.50 -5.70
C ILE A 69 -21.20 21.03 -6.04
N LYS A 70 -22.14 21.10 -5.08
CA LYS A 70 -23.52 20.57 -5.18
C LYS A 70 -24.27 21.19 -6.38
N GLY A 71 -24.95 20.35 -7.14
CA GLY A 71 -25.69 20.78 -8.33
C GLY A 71 -24.83 21.14 -9.56
N LYS A 72 -23.49 21.17 -9.43
CA LYS A 72 -22.56 21.46 -10.54
C LYS A 72 -21.96 20.20 -11.14
N LEU A 73 -21.69 19.22 -10.30
CA LEU A 73 -21.14 17.92 -10.68
C LEU A 73 -21.88 16.80 -9.96
N PRO A 74 -21.88 15.57 -10.51
CA PRO A 74 -22.33 14.39 -9.79
C PRO A 74 -21.61 14.27 -8.45
N LEU A 75 -22.36 14.06 -7.36
CA LEU A 75 -21.84 14.04 -5.99
C LEU A 75 -22.32 12.80 -5.24
N LEU A 76 -21.40 12.05 -4.65
CA LEU A 76 -21.68 10.90 -3.80
C LEU A 76 -21.11 11.13 -2.41
N GLY A 77 -21.96 11.20 -1.38
CA GLY A 77 -21.55 11.18 0.01
C GLY A 77 -21.52 9.75 0.55
N VAL A 78 -20.40 9.33 1.17
CA VAL A 78 -20.24 8.03 1.81
C VAL A 78 -20.13 8.21 3.32
N CYS A 79 -20.96 7.54 4.10
CA CYS A 79 -20.99 7.55 5.56
C CYS A 79 -21.07 8.98 6.12
N TYR A 80 -19.97 9.55 6.62
CA TYR A 80 -19.93 10.95 7.07
C TYR A 80 -20.35 11.92 5.95
N GLY A 81 -19.91 11.71 4.72
CA GLY A 81 -20.28 12.55 3.57
C GLY A 81 -21.80 12.57 3.34
N ALA A 82 -22.49 11.44 3.52
CA ALA A 82 -23.94 11.37 3.45
C ALA A 82 -24.60 12.09 4.64
N GLN A 83 -24.10 11.89 5.85
CA GLN A 83 -24.57 12.59 7.06
C GLN A 83 -24.37 14.10 6.93
N TYR A 84 -23.23 14.54 6.40
CA TYR A 84 -22.91 15.94 6.21
C TYR A 84 -23.87 16.62 5.22
N LEU A 85 -24.19 15.98 4.08
CA LEU A 85 -25.19 16.46 3.13
C LEU A 85 -26.57 16.58 3.78
N ALA A 86 -27.04 15.53 4.47
CA ALA A 86 -28.34 15.56 5.12
C ALA A 86 -28.42 16.64 6.20
N HIS A 87 -27.41 16.73 7.06
CA HIS A 87 -27.37 17.69 8.18
C HIS A 87 -27.29 19.15 7.71
N PHE A 88 -26.42 19.43 6.72
CA PHE A 88 -26.20 20.79 6.21
C PHE A 88 -27.49 21.40 5.60
N PHE A 89 -28.31 20.56 4.94
CA PHE A 89 -29.57 21.00 4.30
C PHE A 89 -30.80 20.82 5.20
N GLY A 90 -30.63 20.67 6.51
CA GLY A 90 -31.72 20.72 7.49
C GLY A 90 -32.32 19.37 7.90
N GLY A 91 -31.72 18.26 7.47
CA GLY A 91 -32.01 16.92 7.99
C GLY A 91 -31.47 16.73 9.41
N LYS A 92 -31.86 15.62 10.04
CA LYS A 92 -31.41 15.26 11.39
C LYS A 92 -30.48 14.07 11.35
N VAL A 93 -29.35 14.24 12.02
CA VAL A 93 -28.36 13.19 12.30
C VAL A 93 -28.25 13.07 13.82
N GLU A 94 -28.46 11.88 14.34
CA GLU A 94 -28.49 11.61 15.77
C GLU A 94 -27.58 10.44 16.12
N ALA A 95 -27.16 10.34 17.39
CA ALA A 95 -26.43 9.16 17.84
C ALA A 95 -27.31 7.93 17.66
N SER A 96 -26.79 6.91 17.01
CA SER A 96 -27.52 5.64 16.87
C SER A 96 -27.69 5.02 18.26
N PRO A 97 -28.90 4.54 18.60
CA PRO A 97 -29.16 3.87 19.88
C PRO A 97 -28.39 2.54 20.00
N SER A 98 -28.05 1.92 18.87
CA SER A 98 -27.15 0.79 18.77
C SER A 98 -25.96 1.18 17.89
N ARG A 99 -24.72 0.81 18.31
CA ARG A 99 -23.54 1.00 17.45
C ARG A 99 -23.68 0.08 16.24
N GLU A 100 -23.77 0.67 15.06
CA GLU A 100 -23.92 -0.07 13.80
C GLU A 100 -22.55 -0.34 13.17
N TYR A 101 -21.91 -1.42 13.65
CA TYR A 101 -20.64 -1.89 13.13
C TYR A 101 -20.78 -3.32 12.64
N GLY A 102 -20.45 -3.55 11.36
CA GLY A 102 -20.43 -4.87 10.79
C GLY A 102 -21.36 -5.06 9.59
N ARG A 103 -21.78 -6.29 9.40
CA ARG A 103 -22.63 -6.69 8.26
C ARG A 103 -24.08 -6.32 8.52
N ALA A 104 -24.70 -5.66 7.53
CA ALA A 104 -26.13 -5.39 7.50
C ALA A 104 -26.74 -5.84 6.17
N ARG A 105 -28.03 -6.08 6.14
CA ARG A 105 -28.74 -6.43 4.92
C ARG A 105 -29.48 -5.22 4.36
N MET A 106 -28.95 -4.70 3.25
CA MET A 106 -29.58 -3.61 2.51
C MET A 106 -30.79 -4.14 1.72
N VAL A 107 -31.84 -3.34 1.67
CA VAL A 107 -33.02 -3.55 0.82
C VAL A 107 -33.18 -2.32 -0.06
N VAL A 108 -33.19 -2.54 -1.39
CA VAL A 108 -33.42 -1.49 -2.38
C VAL A 108 -34.88 -1.08 -2.35
N LYS A 109 -35.14 0.22 -2.20
CA LYS A 109 -36.50 0.80 -2.19
C LYS A 109 -36.90 1.36 -3.55
N ASN A 110 -35.93 1.87 -4.31
CA ASN A 110 -36.13 2.37 -5.67
C ASN A 110 -35.10 1.72 -6.60
N GLY A 111 -35.50 0.67 -7.31
CA GLY A 111 -34.65 -0.05 -8.25
C GLY A 111 -34.38 0.70 -9.57
N ASP A 112 -35.20 1.72 -9.89
CA ASP A 112 -35.03 2.54 -11.09
C ASP A 112 -34.04 3.66 -10.89
N ASP A 113 -33.54 3.87 -9.66
CA ASP A 113 -32.49 4.84 -9.40
C ASP A 113 -31.16 4.40 -10.05
N PRO A 114 -30.47 5.29 -10.80
CA PRO A 114 -29.25 4.94 -11.51
C PRO A 114 -28.12 4.42 -10.61
N LEU A 115 -28.04 4.86 -9.33
CA LEU A 115 -27.07 4.34 -8.38
C LEU A 115 -27.35 2.87 -8.01
N MET A 116 -28.63 2.47 -7.99
CA MET A 116 -29.07 1.12 -7.65
C MET A 116 -29.15 0.18 -8.86
N ALA A 117 -28.82 0.66 -10.05
CA ALA A 117 -28.89 -0.14 -11.29
C ALA A 117 -28.06 -1.43 -11.17
N LYS A 118 -28.62 -2.55 -11.65
CA LYS A 118 -27.99 -3.89 -11.64
C LYS A 118 -27.73 -4.48 -10.24
N LEU A 119 -28.16 -3.84 -9.17
CA LEU A 119 -28.06 -4.41 -7.84
C LEU A 119 -29.22 -5.37 -7.58
N SER A 120 -28.98 -6.38 -6.78
CA SER A 120 -30.00 -7.28 -6.26
C SER A 120 -30.98 -6.50 -5.38
N PRO A 121 -32.28 -6.90 -5.32
CA PRO A 121 -33.24 -6.25 -4.43
C PRO A 121 -32.80 -6.20 -2.96
N SER A 122 -31.90 -7.10 -2.57
CA SER A 122 -31.29 -7.12 -1.24
C SER A 122 -29.89 -7.71 -1.30
N SER A 123 -28.91 -7.04 -0.69
CA SER A 123 -27.52 -7.50 -0.61
C SER A 123 -26.88 -7.13 0.72
N GLN A 124 -25.75 -7.77 1.04
CA GLN A 124 -24.97 -7.47 2.24
C GLN A 124 -24.16 -6.19 2.03
N VAL A 125 -24.18 -5.30 3.02
CA VAL A 125 -23.37 -4.09 3.09
C VAL A 125 -22.62 -4.02 4.43
N TRP A 126 -21.58 -3.19 4.47
CA TRP A 126 -20.77 -2.95 5.67
C TRP A 126 -21.12 -1.61 6.29
N MET A 127 -21.58 -1.64 7.53
CA MET A 127 -21.82 -0.45 8.36
C MET A 127 -20.63 -0.18 9.26
N SER A 128 -20.29 1.09 9.47
CA SER A 128 -19.22 1.52 10.37
C SER A 128 -19.46 2.95 10.84
N HIS A 129 -20.52 3.16 11.63
CA HIS A 129 -20.90 4.49 12.12
C HIS A 129 -21.54 4.47 13.50
N GLY A 130 -21.34 5.55 14.26
CA GLY A 130 -21.97 5.79 15.55
C GLY A 130 -23.16 6.73 15.50
N ASP A 131 -23.32 7.47 14.38
CA ASP A 131 -24.44 8.38 14.12
C ASP A 131 -25.27 7.87 12.94
N THR A 132 -26.57 8.13 12.96
CA THR A 132 -27.50 7.72 11.88
C THR A 132 -28.34 8.91 11.41
N ILE A 133 -28.74 8.88 10.14
CA ILE A 133 -29.66 9.88 9.57
C ILE A 133 -31.08 9.47 9.96
N THR A 134 -31.71 10.25 10.83
CA THR A 134 -33.09 9.96 11.31
C THR A 134 -34.16 10.69 10.49
N THR A 135 -33.79 11.82 9.86
CA THR A 135 -34.72 12.60 9.02
C THR A 135 -33.95 13.19 7.84
N ILE A 136 -34.45 12.95 6.63
CA ILE A 136 -33.93 13.62 5.42
C ILE A 136 -34.69 14.93 5.16
N PRO A 137 -34.02 15.94 4.54
CA PRO A 137 -34.68 17.18 4.13
C PRO A 137 -35.78 16.98 3.12
N GLU A 138 -36.61 18.00 2.92
CA GLU A 138 -37.57 18.04 1.81
C GLU A 138 -36.84 17.99 0.45
N GLY A 139 -37.41 17.29 -0.52
CA GLY A 139 -36.75 17.08 -1.82
C GLY A 139 -35.71 15.95 -1.85
N TYR A 140 -35.64 15.14 -0.79
CA TYR A 140 -34.79 13.94 -0.73
C TYR A 140 -35.69 12.67 -0.78
N SER A 141 -35.24 11.66 -1.51
CA SER A 141 -35.90 10.36 -1.62
C SER A 141 -35.04 9.24 -1.08
N ILE A 142 -35.60 8.37 -0.24
CA ILE A 142 -34.89 7.18 0.27
C ILE A 142 -34.90 6.13 -0.84
N ILE A 143 -33.70 5.67 -1.23
CA ILE A 143 -33.51 4.67 -2.29
C ILE A 143 -33.11 3.29 -1.75
N ALA A 144 -32.59 3.22 -0.51
CA ALA A 144 -32.33 1.97 0.19
C ALA A 144 -32.45 2.11 1.71
N SER A 145 -32.76 1.00 2.40
CA SER A 145 -32.81 0.90 3.86
C SER A 145 -32.15 -0.40 4.32
N THR A 146 -31.82 -0.50 5.63
CA THR A 146 -31.62 -1.78 6.32
C THR A 146 -32.67 -1.96 7.40
N GLU A 147 -32.62 -3.05 8.15
CA GLU A 147 -33.53 -3.29 9.29
C GLU A 147 -33.38 -2.18 10.35
N ASP A 148 -32.14 -1.81 10.67
CA ASP A 148 -31.83 -0.84 11.74
C ASP A 148 -31.66 0.59 11.21
N VAL A 149 -31.36 0.79 9.92
CA VAL A 149 -31.11 2.10 9.30
C VAL A 149 -32.16 2.41 8.24
N PRO A 150 -33.21 3.16 8.58
CA PRO A 150 -34.26 3.52 7.62
C PRO A 150 -33.74 4.32 6.42
N VAL A 151 -32.71 5.15 6.60
CA VAL A 151 -32.08 5.96 5.57
C VAL A 151 -30.65 5.41 5.29
N ALA A 152 -30.58 4.21 4.70
CA ALA A 152 -29.29 3.63 4.32
C ALA A 152 -28.72 4.24 3.03
N ALA A 153 -29.59 4.69 2.12
CA ALA A 153 -29.22 5.48 0.96
C ALA A 153 -30.36 6.41 0.53
N TYR A 154 -29.99 7.58 0.02
CA TYR A 154 -30.94 8.57 -0.49
C TYR A 154 -30.40 9.28 -1.74
N ARG A 155 -31.30 9.90 -2.47
CA ARG A 155 -31.04 10.81 -3.60
C ARG A 155 -31.64 12.17 -3.33
N ILE A 156 -31.02 13.24 -3.84
CA ILE A 156 -31.61 14.57 -3.89
C ILE A 156 -32.36 14.71 -5.23
N GLU A 157 -33.64 15.01 -5.18
CA GLU A 157 -34.48 15.14 -6.36
C GLU A 157 -34.08 16.34 -7.22
N GLY A 158 -34.06 16.15 -8.54
CA GLY A 158 -33.65 17.18 -9.49
C GLY A 158 -32.14 17.43 -9.59
N GLU A 159 -31.33 16.70 -8.82
CA GLU A 159 -29.88 16.80 -8.82
C GLU A 159 -29.19 15.45 -9.03
N GLN A 160 -27.92 15.47 -9.41
CA GLN A 160 -27.07 14.29 -9.46
C GLN A 160 -26.30 14.13 -8.14
N THR A 161 -27.02 14.05 -7.02
CA THR A 161 -26.46 13.98 -5.68
C THR A 161 -27.07 12.83 -4.89
N TRP A 162 -26.21 11.97 -4.35
CA TRP A 162 -26.55 10.80 -3.55
C TRP A 162 -25.82 10.76 -2.22
N GLY A 163 -26.42 10.13 -1.24
CA GLY A 163 -25.80 9.79 0.02
C GLY A 163 -26.02 8.32 0.37
N ILE A 164 -24.98 7.64 0.81
CA ILE A 164 -25.02 6.25 1.29
C ILE A 164 -24.38 6.16 2.67
N GLN A 165 -25.05 5.53 3.62
CA GLN A 165 -24.60 5.45 5.01
C GLN A 165 -23.56 4.35 5.22
N PHE A 166 -23.58 3.31 4.41
CA PHE A 166 -22.64 2.18 4.46
C PHE A 166 -21.40 2.43 3.58
N HIS A 167 -20.45 1.51 3.66
CA HIS A 167 -19.19 1.56 2.94
C HIS A 167 -19.18 0.59 1.74
N PRO A 168 -19.45 1.05 0.51
CA PRO A 168 -19.45 0.21 -0.69
C PRO A 168 -18.04 -0.21 -1.10
N GLU A 169 -17.01 0.53 -0.67
CA GLU A 169 -15.61 0.31 -1.03
C GLU A 169 -14.98 -0.90 -0.35
N VAL A 170 -15.52 -1.35 0.79
CA VAL A 170 -14.95 -2.47 1.53
C VAL A 170 -15.41 -3.82 0.98
N TYR A 171 -14.56 -4.83 1.14
CA TYR A 171 -14.81 -6.19 0.64
C TYR A 171 -16.13 -6.82 1.14
N HIS A 172 -16.57 -6.46 2.34
CA HIS A 172 -17.78 -7.01 2.96
C HIS A 172 -19.08 -6.47 2.36
N SER A 173 -19.04 -5.44 1.53
CA SER A 173 -20.17 -4.95 0.74
C SER A 173 -20.17 -5.70 -0.60
N GLU A 174 -21.00 -6.76 -0.71
CA GLU A 174 -20.94 -7.73 -1.80
C GLU A 174 -21.12 -7.10 -3.19
N GLU A 175 -22.05 -6.15 -3.34
CA GLU A 175 -22.31 -5.43 -4.59
C GLU A 175 -21.78 -3.98 -4.57
N GLY A 176 -20.90 -3.66 -3.60
CA GLY A 176 -20.36 -2.31 -3.44
C GLY A 176 -19.56 -1.83 -4.65
N PHE A 177 -18.83 -2.73 -5.31
CA PHE A 177 -18.11 -2.40 -6.55
C PHE A 177 -19.07 -1.96 -7.66
N THR A 178 -20.18 -2.68 -7.87
CA THR A 178 -21.20 -2.35 -8.88
C THR A 178 -21.84 -0.99 -8.59
N MET A 179 -22.07 -0.67 -7.31
CA MET A 179 -22.62 0.64 -6.91
C MET A 179 -21.66 1.78 -7.24
N ILE A 180 -20.36 1.63 -6.92
CA ILE A 180 -19.35 2.63 -7.29
C ILE A 180 -19.21 2.72 -8.82
N GLU A 181 -19.29 1.60 -9.54
CA GLU A 181 -19.29 1.59 -11.02
C GLU A 181 -20.48 2.36 -11.59
N ASN A 182 -21.68 2.17 -11.04
CA ASN A 182 -22.89 2.90 -11.44
C ASN A 182 -22.69 4.41 -11.27
N PHE A 183 -22.06 4.84 -10.17
CA PHE A 183 -21.73 6.25 -9.97
C PHE A 183 -20.67 6.72 -10.97
N VAL A 184 -19.51 6.06 -11.04
CA VAL A 184 -18.35 6.52 -11.78
C VAL A 184 -18.56 6.45 -13.30
N LYS A 185 -19.03 5.30 -13.80
CA LYS A 185 -19.26 5.11 -15.25
C LYS A 185 -20.65 5.49 -15.70
N GLY A 186 -21.66 5.14 -14.92
CA GLY A 186 -23.07 5.37 -15.27
C GLY A 186 -23.45 6.83 -15.12
N ILE A 187 -23.24 7.42 -13.96
CA ILE A 187 -23.67 8.78 -13.61
C ILE A 187 -22.65 9.83 -14.04
N CYS A 188 -21.37 9.65 -13.70
CA CYS A 188 -20.31 10.60 -14.06
C CYS A 188 -19.87 10.47 -15.53
N GLY A 189 -20.20 9.37 -16.21
CA GLY A 189 -19.88 9.15 -17.63
C GLY A 189 -18.41 8.92 -17.91
N CYS A 190 -17.61 8.47 -16.94
CA CYS A 190 -16.17 8.23 -17.13
C CYS A 190 -15.94 7.05 -18.08
N ALA A 191 -15.11 7.25 -19.11
CA ALA A 191 -14.82 6.26 -20.15
C ALA A 191 -13.85 5.16 -19.74
N GLY A 192 -13.09 5.36 -18.65
CA GLY A 192 -12.09 4.37 -18.19
C GLY A 192 -10.84 4.32 -19.05
N THR A 193 -10.21 5.46 -19.27
CA THR A 193 -9.01 5.61 -20.12
C THR A 193 -7.69 5.54 -19.37
N TRP A 194 -7.73 5.42 -18.05
CA TRP A 194 -6.54 5.29 -17.21
C TRP A 194 -5.96 3.87 -17.30
N THR A 195 -5.08 3.65 -18.29
CA THR A 195 -4.47 2.35 -18.56
C THR A 195 -2.98 2.35 -18.24
N PRO A 196 -2.35 1.21 -17.91
CA PRO A 196 -0.91 1.12 -17.70
C PRO A 196 -0.08 1.62 -18.88
N ALA A 197 -0.49 1.30 -20.12
CA ALA A 197 0.20 1.76 -21.31
C ALA A 197 0.11 3.28 -21.51
N GLY A 198 -1.09 3.85 -21.38
CA GLY A 198 -1.31 5.30 -21.45
C GLY A 198 -0.54 6.05 -20.36
N PHE A 199 -0.47 5.50 -19.14
CA PHE A 199 0.36 6.04 -18.08
C PHE A 199 1.84 6.05 -18.44
N VAL A 200 2.37 4.94 -19.00
CA VAL A 200 3.79 4.87 -19.40
C VAL A 200 4.09 5.94 -20.46
N GLU A 201 3.25 6.08 -21.49
CA GLU A 201 3.46 7.06 -22.56
C GLU A 201 3.45 8.50 -22.04
N SER A 202 2.44 8.87 -21.25
CA SER A 202 2.34 10.22 -20.68
C SER A 202 3.47 10.54 -19.73
N THR A 203 3.79 9.62 -18.80
CA THR A 203 4.86 9.82 -17.82
C THR A 203 6.22 9.90 -18.46
N VAL A 204 6.54 9.04 -19.45
CA VAL A 204 7.81 9.13 -20.18
C VAL A 204 7.94 10.46 -20.92
N LYS A 205 6.85 10.96 -21.52
CA LYS A 205 6.84 12.26 -22.18
C LYS A 205 7.11 13.40 -21.18
N GLU A 206 6.38 13.44 -20.07
CA GLU A 206 6.57 14.43 -19.01
C GLU A 206 7.99 14.41 -18.42
N LEU A 207 8.54 13.20 -18.19
CA LEU A 207 9.90 13.04 -17.69
C LEU A 207 10.94 13.54 -18.70
N LYS A 208 10.77 13.29 -20.00
CA LYS A 208 11.64 13.85 -21.05
C LYS A 208 11.63 15.37 -21.08
N GLU A 209 10.44 15.97 -21.00
CA GLU A 209 10.28 17.41 -20.99
C GLU A 209 10.88 18.04 -19.72
N LYS A 210 10.70 17.41 -18.57
CA LYS A 210 11.19 17.90 -17.26
C LYS A 210 12.69 17.75 -17.09
N LEU A 211 13.26 16.63 -17.53
CA LEU A 211 14.65 16.27 -17.24
C LEU A 211 15.61 16.66 -18.38
N GLY A 212 15.14 16.67 -19.64
CA GLY A 212 15.98 16.92 -20.80
C GLY A 212 17.21 16.02 -20.81
N ASP A 213 18.41 16.63 -20.87
CA ASP A 213 19.70 15.96 -20.85
C ASP A 213 20.32 15.83 -19.44
N ASP A 214 19.56 16.19 -18.40
CA ASP A 214 20.05 16.12 -17.02
C ASP A 214 20.24 14.67 -16.57
N LYS A 215 21.22 14.47 -15.69
CA LYS A 215 21.52 13.17 -15.08
C LYS A 215 20.69 12.96 -13.82
N VAL A 216 20.18 11.76 -13.67
CA VAL A 216 19.40 11.29 -12.51
C VAL A 216 20.16 10.18 -11.81
N VAL A 217 20.24 10.22 -10.48
CA VAL A 217 20.67 9.08 -9.66
C VAL A 217 19.47 8.47 -8.95
N LEU A 218 19.38 7.14 -8.90
CA LEU A 218 18.29 6.40 -8.26
C LEU A 218 18.86 5.29 -7.39
N GLY A 219 18.44 5.25 -6.12
CA GLY A 219 18.68 4.11 -5.25
C GLY A 219 17.70 2.96 -5.55
N LEU A 220 18.23 1.80 -5.88
CA LEU A 220 17.46 0.58 -6.06
C LEU A 220 17.39 -0.19 -4.74
N SER A 221 16.19 -0.62 -4.36
CA SER A 221 15.96 -1.44 -3.16
C SER A 221 15.74 -2.92 -3.48
N GLY A 222 15.80 -3.31 -4.76
CA GLY A 222 15.36 -4.64 -5.19
C GLY A 222 13.84 -4.83 -5.19
N GLY A 223 13.08 -3.84 -4.74
CA GLY A 223 11.62 -3.85 -4.73
C GLY A 223 11.00 -3.43 -6.06
N VAL A 224 9.72 -3.77 -6.27
CA VAL A 224 9.00 -3.49 -7.51
C VAL A 224 8.92 -1.99 -7.82
N ASP A 225 8.73 -1.14 -6.81
CA ASP A 225 8.53 0.30 -7.02
C ASP A 225 9.79 0.97 -7.56
N SER A 226 10.94 0.77 -6.90
CA SER A 226 12.22 1.31 -7.38
C SER A 226 12.59 0.77 -8.77
N SER A 227 12.24 -0.49 -9.06
CA SER A 227 12.48 -1.10 -10.37
C SER A 227 11.62 -0.48 -11.48
N VAL A 228 10.34 -0.26 -11.22
CA VAL A 228 9.42 0.38 -12.18
C VAL A 228 9.78 1.85 -12.39
N ALA A 229 10.15 2.57 -11.31
CA ALA A 229 10.66 3.94 -11.41
C ALA A 229 11.92 4.02 -12.28
N ALA A 230 12.86 3.07 -12.10
CA ALA A 230 14.07 2.98 -12.91
C ALA A 230 13.75 2.76 -14.39
N LEU A 231 12.82 1.87 -14.72
CA LEU A 231 12.43 1.59 -16.11
C LEU A 231 11.75 2.80 -16.78
N LEU A 232 10.89 3.53 -16.07
CA LEU A 232 10.27 4.76 -16.59
C LEU A 232 11.30 5.84 -16.86
N LEU A 233 12.22 6.06 -15.91
CA LEU A 233 13.32 7.01 -16.07
C LEU A 233 14.25 6.59 -17.20
N HIS A 234 14.60 5.31 -17.29
CA HIS A 234 15.43 4.80 -18.37
C HIS A 234 14.80 4.99 -19.76
N LYS A 235 13.49 4.74 -19.90
CA LYS A 235 12.75 5.03 -21.12
C LYS A 235 12.74 6.52 -21.48
N ALA A 236 12.78 7.39 -20.47
CA ALA A 236 12.78 8.84 -20.67
C ALA A 236 14.17 9.41 -21.03
N ILE A 237 15.20 9.05 -20.28
CA ILE A 237 16.53 9.70 -20.36
C ILE A 237 17.68 8.74 -20.69
N GLY A 238 17.39 7.44 -20.90
CA GLY A 238 18.37 6.45 -21.32
C GLY A 238 19.61 6.37 -20.41
N PRO A 239 20.83 6.54 -20.98
CA PRO A 239 22.08 6.40 -20.25
C PRO A 239 22.33 7.49 -19.17
N ASN A 240 21.54 8.55 -19.15
CA ASN A 240 21.63 9.59 -18.13
C ASN A 240 21.01 9.14 -16.77
N LEU A 241 20.41 7.96 -16.69
CA LEU A 241 20.01 7.33 -15.45
C LEU A 241 21.15 6.50 -14.86
N TYR A 242 21.54 6.79 -13.63
CA TYR A 242 22.51 6.04 -12.83
C TYR A 242 21.79 5.38 -11.66
N CYS A 243 21.79 4.06 -11.62
CA CYS A 243 21.20 3.30 -10.54
C CYS A 243 22.27 2.79 -9.59
N ILE A 244 22.01 2.88 -8.27
CA ILE A 244 22.89 2.35 -7.23
C ILE A 244 22.10 1.30 -6.44
N PHE A 245 22.65 0.08 -6.35
CA PHE A 245 22.10 -1.00 -5.52
C PHE A 245 23.11 -1.39 -4.46
N VAL A 246 22.74 -1.26 -3.20
CA VAL A 246 23.61 -1.48 -2.05
C VAL A 246 23.37 -2.85 -1.45
N ASP A 247 24.43 -3.66 -1.32
CA ASP A 247 24.43 -4.85 -0.47
C ASP A 247 24.79 -4.45 0.95
N SER A 248 23.83 -4.52 1.84
CA SER A 248 24.01 -4.30 3.27
C SER A 248 24.52 -5.54 4.02
N GLY A 249 24.69 -6.68 3.35
CA GLY A 249 24.91 -7.97 3.99
C GLY A 249 23.67 -8.55 4.68
N LEU A 250 22.51 -7.85 4.59
CA LEU A 250 21.25 -8.24 5.22
C LEU A 250 20.17 -8.63 4.19
N LEU A 251 20.57 -8.77 2.93
CA LEU A 251 19.73 -9.25 1.84
C LEU A 251 19.51 -10.77 1.97
N ARG A 252 18.52 -11.30 1.23
CA ARG A 252 18.34 -12.75 1.09
C ARG A 252 19.55 -13.38 0.41
N LYS A 253 19.73 -14.67 0.60
CA LYS A 253 20.81 -15.41 -0.05
C LYS A 253 20.76 -15.25 -1.57
N ASP A 254 21.90 -14.97 -2.17
CA ASP A 254 22.11 -14.76 -3.61
C ASP A 254 21.38 -13.54 -4.23
N GLU A 255 20.59 -12.81 -3.43
CA GLU A 255 19.72 -11.73 -3.90
C GLU A 255 20.49 -10.61 -4.59
N PHE A 256 21.64 -10.20 -4.06
CA PHE A 256 22.43 -9.12 -4.64
C PHE A 256 22.83 -9.42 -6.09
N ALA A 257 23.37 -10.61 -6.34
CA ALA A 257 23.79 -11.04 -7.68
C ALA A 257 22.60 -11.18 -8.64
N GLU A 258 21.52 -11.84 -8.18
CA GLU A 258 20.32 -12.06 -8.98
C GLU A 258 19.62 -10.75 -9.40
N VAL A 259 19.56 -9.78 -8.50
CA VAL A 259 18.95 -8.47 -8.75
C VAL A 259 19.80 -7.66 -9.72
N ILE A 260 21.12 -7.60 -9.54
CA ILE A 260 22.05 -6.92 -10.47
C ILE A 260 21.93 -7.50 -11.88
N GLU A 261 21.95 -8.83 -12.02
CA GLU A 261 21.81 -9.50 -13.31
C GLU A 261 20.46 -9.15 -13.97
N SER A 262 19.39 -9.15 -13.19
CA SER A 262 18.06 -8.80 -13.67
C SER A 262 18.00 -7.37 -14.20
N TYR A 263 18.59 -6.42 -13.51
CA TYR A 263 18.61 -5.02 -13.91
C TYR A 263 19.47 -4.79 -15.16
N ARG A 264 20.62 -5.47 -15.25
CA ARG A 264 21.45 -5.45 -16.47
C ARG A 264 20.71 -6.03 -17.67
N GLY A 265 19.97 -7.12 -17.48
CA GLY A 265 19.12 -7.71 -18.51
C GLY A 265 18.01 -6.78 -19.02
N MET A 266 17.57 -5.80 -18.21
CA MET A 266 16.63 -4.75 -18.59
C MET A 266 17.31 -3.50 -19.19
N GLY A 267 18.64 -3.52 -19.41
CA GLY A 267 19.40 -2.41 -19.99
C GLY A 267 19.70 -1.26 -19.02
N LEU A 268 19.46 -1.43 -17.72
CA LEU A 268 19.72 -0.39 -16.72
C LEU A 268 21.22 -0.26 -16.42
N ASN A 269 21.70 0.97 -16.30
CA ASN A 269 23.06 1.26 -15.83
C ASN A 269 23.09 1.17 -14.29
N VAL A 270 23.47 0.00 -13.76
CA VAL A 270 23.43 -0.29 -12.32
C VAL A 270 24.84 -0.53 -11.78
N LYS A 271 25.19 0.26 -10.77
CA LYS A 271 26.36 0.04 -9.92
C LYS A 271 25.93 -0.71 -8.66
N GLY A 272 26.45 -1.93 -8.49
CA GLY A 272 26.36 -2.67 -7.22
C GLY A 272 27.44 -2.21 -6.26
N VAL A 273 27.09 -1.99 -5.00
CA VAL A 273 28.00 -1.56 -3.93
C VAL A 273 27.90 -2.53 -2.77
N ASP A 274 28.94 -3.29 -2.52
CA ASP A 274 29.05 -4.12 -1.31
C ASP A 274 29.48 -3.24 -0.13
N ALA A 275 28.56 -3.03 0.81
CA ALA A 275 28.77 -2.31 2.06
C ALA A 275 28.55 -3.20 3.30
N SER A 276 28.53 -4.52 3.12
CA SER A 276 28.19 -5.50 4.16
C SER A 276 29.03 -5.36 5.42
N GLU A 277 30.36 -5.09 5.28
CA GLU A 277 31.25 -4.88 6.42
C GLU A 277 30.86 -3.67 7.26
N LYS A 278 30.49 -2.56 6.60
CA LYS A 278 30.04 -1.35 7.30
C LYS A 278 28.77 -1.61 8.10
N PHE A 279 27.73 -2.16 7.46
CA PHE A 279 26.45 -2.40 8.13
C PHE A 279 26.58 -3.39 9.30
N LEU A 280 27.26 -4.51 9.09
CA LEU A 280 27.47 -5.49 10.15
C LEU A 280 28.34 -4.96 11.28
N GLY A 281 29.33 -4.13 10.97
CA GLY A 281 30.20 -3.46 11.96
C GLY A 281 29.42 -2.47 12.83
N ASP A 282 28.59 -1.62 12.23
CA ASP A 282 27.79 -0.61 12.92
C ASP A 282 26.61 -1.22 13.72
N LEU A 283 26.17 -2.43 13.35
CA LEU A 283 25.13 -3.19 14.07
C LEU A 283 25.68 -4.10 15.17
N ALA A 284 27.00 -4.21 15.34
CA ALA A 284 27.59 -5.07 16.36
C ALA A 284 27.13 -4.67 17.77
N GLY A 285 26.63 -5.62 18.56
CA GLY A 285 26.12 -5.40 19.92
C GLY A 285 24.73 -4.74 19.98
N VAL A 286 24.12 -4.38 18.86
CA VAL A 286 22.80 -3.72 18.84
C VAL A 286 21.69 -4.76 18.87
N THR A 287 20.80 -4.64 19.86
CA THR A 287 19.67 -5.57 20.06
C THR A 287 18.30 -4.91 19.94
N ASP A 288 18.23 -3.58 20.12
CA ASP A 288 16.96 -2.84 20.05
C ASP A 288 16.51 -2.63 18.60
N PRO A 289 15.28 -3.01 18.24
CA PRO A 289 14.79 -2.96 16.87
C PRO A 289 14.79 -1.56 16.25
N GLU A 290 14.41 -0.54 17.03
CA GLU A 290 14.39 0.84 16.52
C GLU A 290 15.81 1.39 16.29
N THR A 291 16.74 1.02 17.14
CA THR A 291 18.17 1.36 16.96
C THR A 291 18.72 0.68 15.72
N LYS A 292 18.43 -0.62 15.48
CA LYS A 292 18.79 -1.32 14.24
C LYS A 292 18.29 -0.56 13.01
N ARG A 293 17.00 -0.19 12.99
CA ARG A 293 16.38 0.55 11.87
C ARG A 293 17.06 1.89 11.60
N LYS A 294 17.36 2.66 12.66
CA LYS A 294 18.05 3.96 12.56
C LYS A 294 19.46 3.83 12.00
N ILE A 295 20.25 2.86 12.48
CA ILE A 295 21.60 2.58 11.99
C ILE A 295 21.56 2.21 10.51
N ILE A 296 20.72 1.25 10.14
CA ILE A 296 20.58 0.78 8.76
C ILE A 296 20.15 1.92 7.83
N GLY A 297 19.17 2.72 8.25
CA GLY A 297 18.73 3.89 7.48
C GLY A 297 19.84 4.92 7.27
N ARG A 298 20.60 5.26 8.34
CA ARG A 298 21.74 6.15 8.26
C ARG A 298 22.81 5.60 7.30
N ASP A 299 23.17 4.34 7.43
CA ASP A 299 24.24 3.73 6.64
C ASP A 299 23.88 3.64 5.16
N PHE A 300 22.62 3.36 4.82
CA PHE A 300 22.14 3.47 3.44
C PHE A 300 22.31 4.87 2.88
N VAL A 301 21.95 5.90 3.65
CA VAL A 301 22.12 7.30 3.23
C VAL A 301 23.58 7.63 2.99
N GLU A 302 24.45 7.27 3.91
CA GLU A 302 25.92 7.55 3.83
C GLU A 302 26.56 6.87 2.62
N VAL A 303 26.27 5.57 2.41
CA VAL A 303 26.80 4.81 1.27
C VAL A 303 26.28 5.37 -0.05
N PHE A 304 24.98 5.63 -0.13
CA PHE A 304 24.36 6.19 -1.34
C PHE A 304 24.94 7.57 -1.67
N GLU A 305 25.07 8.46 -0.66
CA GLU A 305 25.63 9.80 -0.82
C GLU A 305 27.08 9.75 -1.30
N ALA A 306 27.91 8.87 -0.72
CA ALA A 306 29.31 8.70 -1.11
C ALA A 306 29.44 8.25 -2.57
N GLU A 307 28.59 7.34 -3.03
CA GLU A 307 28.57 6.85 -4.39
C GLU A 307 28.00 7.89 -5.39
N ALA A 308 26.94 8.57 -5.02
CA ALA A 308 26.34 9.60 -5.86
C ALA A 308 27.27 10.81 -6.07
N LYS A 309 28.08 11.19 -5.09
CA LYS A 309 29.10 12.26 -5.21
C LYS A 309 30.21 11.95 -6.24
N GLN A 310 30.45 10.66 -6.53
CA GLN A 310 31.43 10.29 -7.57
C GLN A 310 30.88 10.54 -8.97
N LEU A 311 29.57 10.71 -9.12
CA LEU A 311 28.90 10.92 -10.39
C LEU A 311 28.87 12.43 -10.73
N GLN A 312 29.61 12.85 -11.76
CA GLN A 312 29.65 14.26 -12.16
C GLN A 312 28.37 14.71 -12.88
N GLY A 313 27.86 15.88 -12.50
CA GLY A 313 26.75 16.55 -13.19
C GLY A 313 25.38 15.96 -12.92
N VAL A 314 25.21 15.17 -11.87
CA VAL A 314 23.89 14.73 -11.39
C VAL A 314 23.13 15.90 -10.78
N LYS A 315 21.89 16.11 -11.21
CA LYS A 315 21.02 17.18 -10.71
C LYS A 315 19.77 16.68 -10.02
N TRP A 316 19.38 15.41 -10.24
CA TRP A 316 18.14 14.84 -9.79
C TRP A 316 18.33 13.55 -9.01
N LEU A 317 17.53 13.39 -7.95
CA LEU A 317 17.33 12.14 -7.22
C LEU A 317 16.00 11.52 -7.65
N GLY A 318 16.04 10.32 -8.22
CA GLY A 318 14.85 9.52 -8.49
C GLY A 318 14.36 8.82 -7.22
N GLN A 319 13.05 8.83 -7.00
CA GLN A 319 12.42 8.13 -5.87
C GLN A 319 11.23 7.30 -6.35
N GLY A 320 11.05 6.13 -5.76
CA GLY A 320 9.94 5.21 -6.03
C GLY A 320 8.70 5.48 -5.18
N THR A 321 8.47 6.74 -4.76
CA THR A 321 7.29 7.16 -4.00
C THR A 321 6.01 6.82 -4.75
N ILE A 322 5.04 6.18 -4.09
CA ILE A 322 3.75 5.81 -4.64
C ILE A 322 2.62 6.65 -4.04
N TYR A 323 1.42 6.58 -4.62
CA TYR A 323 0.31 7.44 -4.24
C TYR A 323 -0.10 7.36 -2.75
N PRO A 324 -0.16 6.19 -2.11
CA PRO A 324 -0.40 6.09 -0.67
C PRO A 324 0.61 6.89 0.17
N ASP A 325 1.89 6.88 -0.19
CA ASP A 325 2.93 7.63 0.53
C ASP A 325 2.69 9.15 0.44
N VAL A 326 2.21 9.62 -0.72
CA VAL A 326 1.87 11.04 -0.94
C VAL A 326 0.66 11.45 -0.09
N VAL A 327 -0.39 10.63 -0.04
CA VAL A 327 -1.61 10.91 0.74
C VAL A 327 -1.30 10.91 2.23
N GLU A 328 -0.55 9.92 2.72
CA GLU A 328 -0.13 9.86 4.13
C GLU A 328 0.72 11.08 4.54
N SER A 329 1.62 11.53 3.66
CA SER A 329 2.44 12.72 3.92
C SER A 329 1.63 14.03 3.98
N ALA A 330 0.53 14.13 3.23
CA ALA A 330 -0.36 15.29 3.25
C ALA A 330 -1.20 15.38 4.53
N GLN A 331 -1.54 14.25 5.15
CA GLN A 331 -2.31 14.18 6.41
C GLN A 331 -1.50 14.59 7.65
N VAL A 332 -0.16 14.54 7.60
CA VAL A 332 0.73 14.83 8.74
C VAL A 332 0.75 16.30 9.16
N ASN A 333 0.22 17.23 8.37
CA ASN A 333 0.08 18.65 8.76
C ASN A 333 -1.03 18.93 9.83
N GLY A 334 -1.67 17.88 10.37
CA GLY A 334 -2.65 17.96 11.47
C GLY A 334 -2.46 16.82 12.46
N THR A 335 -1.71 17.06 13.56
CA THR A 335 -1.68 16.31 14.85
C THR A 335 -1.53 14.78 14.84
N ALA A 336 -1.02 14.14 13.81
CA ALA A 336 -0.66 12.72 13.85
C ALA A 336 0.87 12.53 13.81
N VAL A 337 1.37 11.74 14.74
CA VAL A 337 2.78 11.36 14.87
C VAL A 337 3.27 10.73 13.58
N VAL A 338 4.41 11.21 13.08
CA VAL A 338 5.13 10.67 11.91
C VAL A 338 5.43 9.18 12.15
N ILE A 339 4.65 8.29 11.54
CA ILE A 339 4.82 6.83 11.69
C ILE A 339 5.70 6.22 10.58
N LYS A 340 6.00 6.94 9.50
CA LYS A 340 6.80 6.39 8.38
C LYS A 340 7.90 7.33 7.89
N SER A 341 9.01 7.38 8.63
CA SER A 341 10.30 7.93 8.15
C SER A 341 11.08 6.94 7.25
N HIS A 342 10.52 5.76 6.93
CA HIS A 342 11.29 4.62 6.42
C HIS A 342 11.29 4.45 4.89
N HIS A 343 10.44 5.15 4.15
CA HIS A 343 10.36 5.04 2.68
C HIS A 343 11.02 6.17 1.91
N ASN A 344 11.28 7.30 2.55
CA ASN A 344 12.07 8.38 1.97
C ASN A 344 13.42 8.44 2.66
N VAL A 345 14.48 8.49 1.88
CA VAL A 345 15.83 8.78 2.32
C VAL A 345 15.83 10.25 2.79
N GLY A 346 15.18 10.47 3.95
CA GLY A 346 14.84 11.78 4.49
C GLY A 346 16.08 12.68 4.61
N GLY A 347 16.01 13.85 4.01
CA GLY A 347 17.08 14.85 4.04
C GLY A 347 18.21 14.66 3.02
N LEU A 348 18.27 13.58 2.24
CA LEU A 348 19.26 13.39 1.16
C LEU A 348 19.16 14.48 0.07
N PRO A 349 17.99 14.82 -0.46
CA PRO A 349 17.88 15.85 -1.50
C PRO A 349 18.44 17.19 -1.03
N GLU A 350 18.13 17.60 0.19
CA GLU A 350 18.58 18.88 0.78
C GLU A 350 20.09 18.89 1.01
N LYS A 351 20.65 17.82 1.57
CA LYS A 351 22.10 17.70 1.81
C LYS A 351 22.92 17.69 0.52
N MET A 352 22.40 17.09 -0.54
CA MET A 352 23.08 16.96 -1.83
C MET A 352 22.75 18.08 -2.81
N GLY A 353 21.80 18.94 -2.52
CA GLY A 353 21.34 20.00 -3.44
C GLY A 353 20.67 19.43 -4.70
N LEU A 354 20.11 18.20 -4.64
CA LEU A 354 19.45 17.54 -5.75
C LEU A 354 17.94 17.85 -5.76
N LYS A 355 17.41 17.98 -6.96
CA LYS A 355 15.95 18.02 -7.18
C LYS A 355 15.40 16.60 -7.13
N VAL A 356 14.14 16.45 -6.69
CA VAL A 356 13.47 15.14 -6.63
C VAL A 356 12.59 14.92 -7.86
N VAL A 357 12.63 13.68 -8.38
CA VAL A 357 11.72 13.21 -9.42
C VAL A 357 11.08 11.87 -8.98
N GLU A 358 9.75 11.82 -9.00
CA GLU A 358 8.93 10.73 -8.47
C GLU A 358 7.97 10.19 -9.55
N PRO A 359 8.42 9.28 -10.40
CA PRO A 359 7.63 8.81 -11.53
C PRO A 359 6.33 8.08 -11.16
N LEU A 360 6.25 7.54 -9.94
CA LEU A 360 5.15 6.68 -9.50
C LEU A 360 4.16 7.34 -8.54
N ARG A 361 4.34 8.62 -8.24
CA ARG A 361 3.56 9.34 -7.21
C ARG A 361 2.04 9.32 -7.41
N LEU A 362 1.57 8.98 -8.60
CA LEU A 362 0.15 8.90 -8.96
C LEU A 362 -0.40 7.47 -8.92
N LEU A 363 0.43 6.45 -8.65
CA LEU A 363 0.05 5.04 -8.76
C LEU A 363 -0.12 4.38 -7.39
N PHE A 364 -1.14 3.52 -7.27
CA PHE A 364 -1.23 2.54 -6.22
C PHE A 364 -0.29 1.35 -6.49
N LYS A 365 0.00 0.56 -5.46
CA LYS A 365 0.95 -0.57 -5.54
C LYS A 365 0.60 -1.61 -6.61
N ASP A 366 -0.68 -1.92 -6.77
CA ASP A 366 -1.17 -2.84 -7.80
C ASP A 366 -1.05 -2.25 -9.21
N GLU A 367 -1.24 -0.92 -9.36
CA GLU A 367 -1.01 -0.21 -10.62
C GLU A 367 0.48 -0.21 -11.00
N VAL A 368 1.38 -0.02 -10.03
CA VAL A 368 2.83 -0.13 -10.25
C VAL A 368 3.20 -1.49 -10.84
N ARG A 369 2.64 -2.58 -10.29
CA ARG A 369 2.85 -3.94 -10.81
C ARG A 369 2.31 -4.09 -12.24
N ARG A 370 1.12 -3.54 -12.54
CA ARG A 370 0.54 -3.56 -13.89
C ARG A 370 1.39 -2.77 -14.89
N VAL A 371 1.90 -1.60 -14.48
CA VAL A 371 2.83 -0.79 -15.28
C VAL A 371 4.13 -1.54 -15.51
N GLY A 372 4.70 -2.20 -14.50
CA GLY A 372 5.89 -3.05 -14.65
C GLY A 372 5.69 -4.15 -15.69
N ARG A 373 4.55 -4.87 -15.65
CA ARG A 373 4.19 -5.88 -16.66
C ARG A 373 4.07 -5.30 -18.06
N SER A 374 3.43 -4.17 -18.21
CA SER A 374 3.27 -3.50 -19.52
C SER A 374 4.60 -3.06 -20.13
N MET A 375 5.64 -2.86 -19.33
CA MET A 375 6.99 -2.53 -19.77
C MET A 375 7.88 -3.76 -20.00
N GLY A 376 7.37 -4.98 -19.79
CA GLY A 376 8.12 -6.22 -19.99
C GLY A 376 9.05 -6.58 -18.81
N MET A 377 8.80 -6.05 -17.63
CA MET A 377 9.55 -6.39 -16.42
C MET A 377 9.38 -7.88 -16.07
N PRO A 378 10.46 -8.61 -15.71
CA PRO A 378 10.37 -10.01 -15.32
C PRO A 378 9.40 -10.26 -14.17
N GLU A 379 8.51 -11.27 -14.33
CA GLU A 379 7.47 -11.57 -13.33
C GLU A 379 8.07 -11.86 -11.94
N ARG A 380 9.25 -12.47 -11.88
CA ARG A 380 9.96 -12.73 -10.61
C ARG A 380 10.25 -11.46 -9.77
N LEU A 381 10.38 -10.29 -10.42
CA LEU A 381 10.56 -9.00 -9.73
C LEU A 381 9.20 -8.37 -9.37
N ILE A 382 8.18 -8.59 -10.21
CA ILE A 382 6.83 -8.03 -10.02
C ILE A 382 6.08 -8.76 -8.91
N SER A 383 6.14 -10.10 -8.90
CA SER A 383 5.44 -10.95 -7.93
C SER A 383 6.19 -11.14 -6.62
N ARG A 384 7.33 -10.48 -6.48
CA ARG A 384 8.15 -10.60 -5.27
C ARG A 384 7.35 -10.20 -4.03
N HIS A 385 7.44 -11.06 -2.99
CA HIS A 385 6.88 -10.73 -1.68
C HIS A 385 7.47 -9.43 -1.13
N PRO A 386 6.71 -8.64 -0.39
CA PRO A 386 7.26 -7.51 0.34
C PRO A 386 8.46 -7.96 1.18
N PHE A 387 9.53 -7.18 1.14
CA PHE A 387 10.72 -7.41 1.95
C PHE A 387 11.05 -6.10 2.67
N PRO A 388 11.24 -6.12 3.98
CA PRO A 388 11.41 -4.91 4.77
C PRO A 388 12.72 -4.19 4.41
N GLY A 389 12.73 -2.86 4.49
CA GLY A 389 13.91 -2.05 4.22
C GLY A 389 15.16 -2.45 5.04
N PRO A 390 15.03 -2.76 6.35
CA PRO A 390 16.15 -3.27 7.15
C PRO A 390 16.61 -4.70 6.79
N GLY A 391 15.98 -5.35 5.84
CA GLY A 391 16.34 -6.69 5.41
C GLY A 391 16.15 -7.74 6.50
N LEU A 392 17.06 -8.69 6.57
CA LEU A 392 17.07 -9.78 7.57
C LEU A 392 17.34 -9.28 8.99
N ALA A 393 17.80 -8.04 9.18
CA ALA A 393 18.11 -7.51 10.51
C ALA A 393 16.94 -7.58 11.50
N ILE A 394 15.71 -7.32 11.02
CA ILE A 394 14.49 -7.36 11.84
C ILE A 394 13.85 -8.76 11.90
N ARG A 395 14.52 -9.73 11.34
CA ARG A 395 14.18 -11.17 11.41
C ARG A 395 15.22 -11.96 12.21
N ILE A 396 16.24 -11.30 12.72
CA ILE A 396 17.20 -11.84 13.71
C ILE A 396 16.92 -11.13 15.02
N LEU A 397 16.20 -11.80 15.94
CA LEU A 397 15.88 -11.23 17.23
C LEU A 397 17.15 -11.14 18.10
N GLY A 398 17.39 -9.93 18.64
CA GLY A 398 18.59 -9.62 19.40
C GLY A 398 19.77 -9.21 18.52
N GLU A 399 21.00 -9.48 18.96
CA GLU A 399 22.23 -9.08 18.27
C GLU A 399 22.38 -9.74 16.90
N ILE A 400 22.82 -8.97 15.92
CA ILE A 400 23.11 -9.42 14.55
C ILE A 400 24.58 -9.79 14.44
N THR A 401 24.86 -11.00 13.96
CA THR A 401 26.21 -11.45 13.63
C THR A 401 26.22 -12.07 12.24
N ARG A 402 27.38 -12.10 11.58
CA ARG A 402 27.55 -12.73 10.26
C ARG A 402 27.05 -14.18 10.26
N GLU A 403 27.38 -14.96 11.29
CA GLU A 403 26.92 -16.35 11.46
C GLU A 403 25.40 -16.42 11.47
N LYS A 404 24.73 -15.57 12.25
CA LYS A 404 23.26 -15.57 12.35
C LYS A 404 22.60 -15.15 11.03
N VAL A 405 23.17 -14.19 10.32
CA VAL A 405 22.69 -13.78 8.99
C VAL A 405 22.80 -14.95 8.02
N GLU A 406 23.94 -15.64 7.97
CA GLU A 406 24.16 -16.78 7.08
C GLU A 406 23.20 -17.95 7.37
N ILE A 407 22.99 -18.27 8.65
CA ILE A 407 21.97 -19.25 9.06
C ILE A 407 20.61 -18.86 8.54
N LEU A 408 20.17 -17.63 8.80
CA LEU A 408 18.85 -17.17 8.40
C LEU A 408 18.68 -17.09 6.88
N GLN A 409 19.71 -16.67 6.15
CA GLN A 409 19.74 -16.70 4.68
C GLN A 409 19.53 -18.11 4.13
N ASN A 410 20.17 -19.12 4.71
CA ASN A 410 20.02 -20.51 4.29
C ASN A 410 18.61 -21.05 4.60
N VAL A 411 18.07 -20.74 5.78
CA VAL A 411 16.71 -21.12 6.16
C VAL A 411 15.67 -20.45 5.24
N ASP A 412 15.78 -19.15 5.04
CA ASP A 412 14.85 -18.38 4.22
C ASP A 412 14.87 -18.83 2.76
N LYS A 413 16.04 -19.18 2.22
CA LYS A 413 16.18 -19.75 0.87
C LYS A 413 15.43 -21.06 0.73
N ILE A 414 15.64 -22.02 1.63
CA ILE A 414 14.93 -23.30 1.61
C ILE A 414 13.42 -23.08 1.70
N TYR A 415 12.99 -22.17 2.59
CA TYR A 415 11.58 -21.85 2.77
C TYR A 415 10.95 -21.32 1.48
N ILE A 416 11.54 -20.29 0.88
CA ILE A 416 11.02 -19.66 -0.33
C ILE A 416 11.07 -20.61 -1.53
N ASP A 417 12.13 -21.41 -1.68
CA ASP A 417 12.27 -22.34 -2.79
C ASP A 417 11.19 -23.44 -2.72
N ILE A 418 10.93 -24.02 -1.55
CA ILE A 418 9.86 -25.02 -1.37
C ILE A 418 8.48 -24.40 -1.64
N LEU A 419 8.22 -23.16 -1.18
CA LEU A 419 6.95 -22.49 -1.48
C LEU A 419 6.76 -22.29 -2.99
N ARG A 420 7.82 -21.95 -3.73
CA ARG A 420 7.78 -21.83 -5.19
C ARG A 420 7.56 -23.17 -5.87
N GLU A 421 8.31 -24.20 -5.53
CA GLU A 421 8.18 -25.54 -6.08
C GLU A 421 6.78 -26.12 -5.89
N THR A 422 6.16 -25.85 -4.75
CA THR A 422 4.82 -26.36 -4.40
C THR A 422 3.67 -25.46 -4.86
N GLY A 423 3.96 -24.31 -5.53
CA GLY A 423 2.96 -23.36 -6.02
C GLY A 423 2.23 -22.58 -4.91
N TRP A 424 2.82 -22.51 -3.72
CA TRP A 424 2.28 -21.74 -2.60
C TRP A 424 2.78 -20.31 -2.56
N TYR A 425 3.93 -20.00 -3.19
CA TYR A 425 4.51 -18.67 -3.18
C TYR A 425 3.53 -17.60 -3.64
N ASP A 426 2.85 -17.80 -4.77
CA ASP A 426 1.92 -16.82 -5.35
C ASP A 426 0.58 -16.71 -4.59
N LYS A 427 0.29 -17.66 -3.70
CA LYS A 427 -0.90 -17.64 -2.82
C LYS A 427 -0.65 -16.91 -1.51
N ILE A 428 0.58 -16.54 -1.21
CA ILE A 428 1.01 -15.91 0.04
C ILE A 428 1.36 -14.46 -0.27
N TRP A 429 0.88 -13.53 0.56
CA TRP A 429 1.21 -12.12 0.40
C TRP A 429 2.66 -11.83 0.83
N GLN A 430 3.09 -12.40 1.98
CA GLN A 430 4.46 -12.33 2.48
C GLN A 430 4.82 -13.58 3.26
N ALA A 431 6.01 -14.13 2.97
CA ALA A 431 6.62 -15.21 3.73
C ALA A 431 8.06 -14.84 4.11
N GLY A 432 8.52 -15.35 5.25
CA GLY A 432 9.87 -15.20 5.72
C GLY A 432 10.17 -16.08 6.94
N ALA A 433 11.45 -16.32 7.16
CA ALA A 433 11.94 -17.00 8.33
C ALA A 433 12.47 -15.98 9.36
N ILE A 434 12.35 -16.31 10.63
CA ILE A 434 12.80 -15.53 11.78
C ILE A 434 13.76 -16.36 12.62
N LEU A 435 14.94 -15.85 12.96
CA LEU A 435 15.87 -16.50 13.86
C LEU A 435 15.60 -16.05 15.30
N LEU A 436 15.20 -17.02 16.13
CA LEU A 436 14.85 -16.76 17.52
C LEU A 436 16.11 -16.74 18.41
N PRO A 437 16.14 -15.94 19.49
CA PRO A 437 17.29 -15.81 20.40
C PRO A 437 17.39 -16.98 21.39
N VAL A 438 16.67 -18.07 21.13
CA VAL A 438 16.63 -19.25 22.01
C VAL A 438 17.36 -20.42 21.38
N GLN A 439 18.05 -21.19 22.23
CA GLN A 439 18.61 -22.48 21.89
C GLN A 439 17.75 -23.59 22.51
N SER A 440 17.54 -24.64 21.78
CA SER A 440 16.78 -25.81 22.24
C SER A 440 17.64 -27.07 22.24
N VAL A 441 17.29 -27.97 23.14
CA VAL A 441 17.88 -29.33 23.16
C VAL A 441 17.38 -30.10 21.96
N GLY A 442 18.29 -30.68 21.20
CA GLY A 442 18.01 -31.64 20.14
C GLY A 442 18.80 -32.90 20.34
N VAL A 443 18.44 -33.94 19.58
CA VAL A 443 19.19 -35.19 19.47
C VAL A 443 19.49 -35.41 18.00
N MET A 444 20.74 -35.37 17.62
CA MET A 444 21.20 -35.64 16.25
C MET A 444 22.19 -36.81 16.28
N GLY A 445 21.79 -37.91 15.67
CA GLY A 445 22.48 -39.18 15.92
C GLY A 445 22.32 -39.61 17.38
N ASP A 446 23.42 -39.99 18.03
CA ASP A 446 23.43 -40.43 19.45
C ASP A 446 23.88 -39.31 20.42
N GLU A 447 24.02 -38.04 19.92
CA GLU A 447 24.49 -36.93 20.71
C GLU A 447 23.41 -35.87 20.96
N ARG A 448 23.47 -35.21 22.13
CA ARG A 448 22.65 -34.04 22.44
C ARG A 448 23.25 -32.81 21.78
N THR A 449 22.40 -32.05 21.08
CA THR A 449 22.76 -30.76 20.48
C THR A 449 22.02 -29.61 21.18
N TYR A 450 22.65 -28.44 21.19
CA TYR A 450 22.05 -27.16 21.65
C TYR A 450 22.16 -26.17 20.50
N GLU A 451 21.09 -26.09 19.72
CA GLU A 451 21.07 -25.26 18.53
C GLU A 451 19.84 -24.33 18.52
N ARG A 452 19.81 -23.43 17.55
CA ARG A 452 18.80 -22.38 17.47
C ARG A 452 17.46 -22.90 16.99
N CYS A 453 16.40 -22.15 17.36
CA CYS A 453 15.06 -22.32 16.86
C CYS A 453 14.79 -21.24 15.80
N VAL A 454 14.11 -21.62 14.70
CA VAL A 454 13.62 -20.69 13.68
C VAL A 454 12.11 -20.73 13.61
N ALA A 455 11.47 -19.58 13.44
CA ALA A 455 10.06 -19.48 13.18
C ALA A 455 9.84 -19.21 11.67
N LEU A 456 8.91 -19.93 11.08
CA LEU A 456 8.40 -19.66 9.73
C LEU A 456 7.11 -18.86 9.86
N ARG A 457 6.97 -17.81 9.07
CA ARG A 457 5.78 -16.99 9.00
C ARG A 457 5.33 -16.83 7.56
N ALA A 458 4.04 -17.03 7.31
CA ALA A 458 3.38 -16.71 6.06
C ALA A 458 2.05 -16.04 6.38
N VAL A 459 1.79 -14.91 5.71
CA VAL A 459 0.57 -14.14 5.92
C VAL A 459 -0.12 -13.81 4.61
N GLN A 460 -1.44 -13.72 4.70
CA GLN A 460 -2.31 -13.17 3.67
C GLN A 460 -2.78 -11.79 4.10
N SER A 461 -2.68 -10.82 3.20
CA SER A 461 -3.12 -9.46 3.44
C SER A 461 -3.52 -8.80 2.12
N THR A 462 -4.36 -7.77 2.18
CA THR A 462 -4.71 -6.95 1.03
C THR A 462 -3.92 -5.63 1.04
N ASP A 463 -3.68 -5.07 2.21
CA ASP A 463 -3.16 -3.72 2.40
C ASP A 463 -1.99 -3.62 3.40
N GLY A 464 -1.66 -4.72 4.08
CA GLY A 464 -0.66 -4.76 5.15
C GLY A 464 -1.14 -4.19 6.49
N MET A 465 -2.35 -3.64 6.57
CA MET A 465 -2.94 -3.14 7.82
C MET A 465 -3.50 -4.27 8.68
N THR A 466 -4.19 -5.20 8.04
CA THR A 466 -4.68 -6.45 8.63
C THR A 466 -4.06 -7.64 7.91
N ALA A 467 -3.78 -8.72 8.62
CA ALA A 467 -3.24 -9.93 8.03
C ALA A 467 -3.65 -11.16 8.82
N ASP A 468 -3.96 -12.23 8.11
CA ASP A 468 -4.16 -13.55 8.67
C ASP A 468 -3.00 -14.47 8.31
N TRP A 469 -2.67 -15.42 9.18
CA TRP A 469 -1.68 -16.44 8.87
C TRP A 469 -2.20 -17.42 7.81
N VAL A 470 -1.30 -17.92 6.97
CA VAL A 470 -1.66 -18.84 5.88
C VAL A 470 -1.65 -20.29 6.36
N HIS A 471 -2.70 -21.02 6.04
CA HIS A 471 -2.80 -22.46 6.32
C HIS A 471 -1.99 -23.27 5.29
N ILE A 472 -0.67 -23.30 5.47
CA ILE A 472 0.21 -24.14 4.65
C ILE A 472 -0.09 -25.62 5.00
N PRO A 473 -0.25 -26.53 4.00
CA PRO A 473 -0.47 -27.96 4.25
C PRO A 473 0.60 -28.57 5.14
N TYR A 474 0.19 -29.46 6.04
CA TYR A 474 1.10 -30.11 6.99
C TYR A 474 2.24 -30.87 6.32
N GLU A 475 2.02 -31.44 5.14
CA GLU A 475 3.04 -32.14 4.36
C GLU A 475 4.16 -31.20 3.91
N ILE A 476 3.80 -29.97 3.55
CA ILE A 476 4.78 -28.94 3.18
C ILE A 476 5.53 -28.45 4.42
N LEU A 477 4.82 -28.23 5.54
CA LEU A 477 5.46 -27.85 6.81
C LEU A 477 6.41 -28.93 7.30
N ALA A 478 6.04 -30.21 7.17
CA ALA A 478 6.91 -31.35 7.52
C ALA A 478 8.14 -31.39 6.62
N ARG A 479 7.98 -31.19 5.30
CA ARG A 479 9.10 -31.09 4.37
C ARG A 479 10.04 -29.94 4.71
N LEU A 480 9.48 -28.75 4.99
CA LEU A 480 10.23 -27.57 5.39
C LEU A 480 11.07 -27.83 6.65
N SER A 481 10.44 -28.38 7.69
CA SER A 481 11.15 -28.73 8.93
C SER A 481 12.30 -29.69 8.68
N ASN A 482 12.05 -30.77 7.93
CA ASN A 482 13.08 -31.76 7.61
C ASN A 482 14.24 -31.17 6.79
N GLU A 483 13.94 -30.42 5.74
CA GLU A 483 14.98 -29.85 4.88
C GLU A 483 15.81 -28.80 5.61
N ILE A 484 15.17 -27.93 6.41
CA ILE A 484 15.89 -26.90 7.18
C ILE A 484 16.83 -27.55 8.21
N ILE A 485 16.31 -28.48 9.03
CA ILE A 485 17.13 -29.13 10.08
C ILE A 485 18.29 -29.93 9.49
N ASN A 486 18.06 -30.60 8.36
CA ASN A 486 19.10 -31.45 7.76
C ASN A 486 20.16 -30.65 6.96
N LYS A 487 19.81 -29.47 6.42
CA LYS A 487 20.69 -28.70 5.51
C LYS A 487 21.32 -27.46 6.15
N VAL A 488 20.76 -26.98 7.27
CA VAL A 488 21.24 -25.76 7.91
C VAL A 488 21.83 -26.08 9.28
N HIS A 489 23.15 -26.09 9.36
CA HIS A 489 23.84 -26.27 10.64
C HIS A 489 23.50 -25.12 11.61
N GLY A 490 23.34 -25.45 12.88
CA GLY A 490 23.00 -24.49 13.94
C GLY A 490 21.51 -24.30 14.16
N VAL A 491 20.64 -25.11 13.49
CA VAL A 491 19.18 -25.12 13.67
C VAL A 491 18.71 -26.56 13.93
N ASN A 492 18.06 -26.78 15.07
CA ASN A 492 17.48 -28.06 15.42
C ASN A 492 15.96 -28.02 15.68
N ARG A 493 15.33 -26.85 15.49
CA ARG A 493 13.90 -26.69 15.72
C ARG A 493 13.28 -25.67 14.77
N VAL A 494 12.15 -26.05 14.17
CA VAL A 494 11.32 -25.19 13.33
C VAL A 494 9.93 -25.08 13.96
N VAL A 495 9.42 -23.85 14.08
CA VAL A 495 8.05 -23.55 14.52
C VAL A 495 7.34 -22.74 13.45
N TYR A 496 6.00 -22.74 13.45
CA TYR A 496 5.19 -21.95 12.53
C TYR A 496 4.35 -20.94 13.31
N ASP A 497 4.42 -19.65 12.94
CA ASP A 497 3.68 -18.58 13.59
C ASP A 497 2.25 -18.48 13.02
N ILE A 498 1.26 -18.72 13.88
CA ILE A 498 -0.17 -18.72 13.58
C ILE A 498 -0.90 -17.48 14.10
N SER A 499 -0.20 -16.38 14.29
CA SER A 499 -0.77 -15.15 14.83
C SER A 499 -1.29 -14.24 13.72
N SER A 500 -2.51 -13.70 13.89
CA SER A 500 -3.12 -12.70 13.00
C SER A 500 -2.70 -11.28 13.40
N LYS A 501 -2.75 -10.34 12.47
CA LYS A 501 -2.59 -8.90 12.73
C LYS A 501 -3.95 -8.19 12.58
N PRO A 502 -4.47 -7.53 13.60
CA PRO A 502 -4.00 -7.51 14.99
C PRO A 502 -4.24 -8.85 15.71
N PRO A 503 -3.68 -9.12 16.93
CA PRO A 503 -2.83 -8.23 17.72
C PRO A 503 -1.34 -8.26 17.36
N ALA A 504 -0.87 -9.30 16.65
CA ALA A 504 0.52 -9.38 16.21
C ALA A 504 0.82 -8.39 15.07
N THR A 505 2.11 -8.24 14.75
CA THR A 505 2.58 -7.53 13.54
C THR A 505 2.92 -8.54 12.44
N ILE A 506 3.19 -8.08 11.21
CA ILE A 506 3.64 -8.95 10.13
C ILE A 506 5.09 -9.38 10.37
N GLU A 507 5.98 -8.41 10.56
CA GLU A 507 7.36 -8.67 11.01
C GLU A 507 7.42 -8.74 12.54
N TRP A 508 8.43 -9.42 13.09
CA TRP A 508 8.56 -9.64 14.53
C TRP A 508 9.29 -8.48 15.26
N GLU A 509 10.18 -7.75 14.56
CA GLU A 509 10.83 -6.53 15.04
C GLU A 509 10.53 -5.31 14.18
#